data_4bf12ebb781be56bedffa0a272030ac9
#
_entry.id   4bf12ebb781be56bedffa0a272030ac9
#
_cell.length_a   1.000
_cell.length_b   1.000
_cell.length_c   1.000
_cell.angle_alpha   90.00
_cell.angle_beta   90.00
_cell.angle_gamma   90.00
#
_symmetry.space_group_name_H-M   'P 1'
#
loop_
_entity.id
_entity.type
_entity.pdbx_description
1 polymer ?
#
loop_
_entity_poly.entity_id
_entity_poly.type
_entity_poly.pdbx_seq_one_letter_code
_entity_poly.pdbx_strand_id
1 'polypeptide(L)'
;MIKSSLLLAFILGSLNLFAANPKVLLKTNMGDITLELDEKKAPITVKNFLAYVKKGHYEGTIFHRVIDNFMIQGGGMDKDMKARPSSKAIKNEAFNGLVNEAGTVAMARTSDPHSATAQFFINVNNNSFLNHKAKTASGYGYAVFGRVIKGMTVVNRIKKVKTHNSGYHSNVPVSNIIIKKAVKL
;
A
#
# COMPACT_ATOMS: atom_id res chain seq x y z
N MET A 1 19.12 49.77 -49.19
CA MET A 1 17.88 49.32 -48.50
C MET A 1 18.13 47.91 -47.97
N ILE A 2 18.42 47.79 -46.70
CA ILE A 2 18.74 46.54 -46.02
C ILE A 2 17.47 46.07 -45.30
N LYS A 3 16.89 44.96 -45.70
CA LYS A 3 15.73 44.36 -45.02
C LYS A 3 16.23 43.43 -43.91
N SER A 4 16.06 43.85 -42.64
CA SER A 4 16.28 43.01 -41.47
C SER A 4 15.07 42.07 -41.28
N SER A 5 15.27 40.77 -41.43
CA SER A 5 14.31 39.73 -41.06
C SER A 5 14.51 39.38 -39.59
N LEU A 6 13.54 39.71 -38.77
CA LEU A 6 13.50 39.35 -37.33
C LEU A 6 12.99 37.88 -37.23
N LEU A 7 13.87 36.98 -36.85
CA LEU A 7 13.53 35.56 -36.62
C LEU A 7 13.04 35.44 -35.18
N LEU A 8 11.72 35.27 -35.01
CA LEU A 8 11.08 35.06 -33.71
C LEU A 8 11.21 33.57 -33.34
N ALA A 9 12.14 33.24 -32.44
CA ALA A 9 12.31 31.88 -31.93
C ALA A 9 11.22 31.60 -30.87
N PHE A 10 10.24 30.75 -31.21
CA PHE A 10 9.27 30.22 -30.27
C PHE A 10 9.95 29.13 -29.40
N ILE A 11 10.26 29.46 -28.15
CA ILE A 11 10.70 28.48 -27.15
C ILE A 11 9.43 27.78 -26.65
N LEU A 12 9.14 26.56 -27.16
CA LEU A 12 8.16 25.65 -26.58
C LEU A 12 8.74 25.09 -25.27
N GLY A 13 8.44 25.74 -24.17
CA GLY A 13 8.68 25.18 -22.84
C GLY A 13 7.78 23.95 -22.64
N SER A 14 8.37 22.76 -22.62
CA SER A 14 7.69 21.52 -22.23
C SER A 14 7.29 21.63 -20.75
N LEU A 15 6.02 21.96 -20.49
CA LEU A 15 5.41 21.79 -19.18
C LEU A 15 5.41 20.29 -18.84
N ASN A 16 6.37 19.85 -18.02
CA ASN A 16 6.30 18.56 -17.38
C ASN A 16 5.09 18.58 -16.42
N LEU A 17 3.90 18.15 -16.89
CA LEU A 17 2.79 17.81 -16.02
C LEU A 17 3.25 16.61 -15.17
N PHE A 18 3.71 16.86 -13.95
CA PHE A 18 3.86 15.80 -12.97
C PHE A 18 2.45 15.23 -12.72
N ALA A 19 2.20 14.01 -13.20
CA ALA A 19 0.96 13.32 -12.89
C ALA A 19 0.82 13.23 -11.36
N ALA A 20 -0.36 13.60 -10.86
CA ALA A 20 -0.63 13.51 -9.42
C ALA A 20 -0.57 12.03 -8.99
N ASN A 21 -0.05 11.79 -7.79
CA ASN A 21 -0.01 10.45 -7.21
C ASN A 21 -1.38 9.77 -7.25
N PRO A 22 -1.45 8.49 -7.68
CA PRO A 22 -2.71 7.76 -7.70
C PRO A 22 -3.31 7.65 -6.30
N LYS A 23 -4.65 7.76 -6.22
CA LYS A 23 -5.39 7.59 -4.97
C LYS A 23 -6.30 6.37 -5.06
N VAL A 24 -6.41 5.63 -3.95
CA VAL A 24 -7.30 4.46 -3.85
C VAL A 24 -8.17 4.61 -2.61
N LEU A 25 -9.47 4.45 -2.80
CA LEU A 25 -10.46 4.39 -1.73
C LEU A 25 -10.71 2.92 -1.36
N LEU A 26 -10.46 2.55 -0.11
CA LEU A 26 -10.88 1.29 0.50
C LEU A 26 -12.15 1.53 1.29
N LYS A 27 -13.29 1.04 0.81
CA LYS A 27 -14.56 1.05 1.56
C LYS A 27 -14.61 -0.18 2.46
N THR A 28 -14.61 0.02 3.76
CA THR A 28 -14.70 -1.08 4.73
C THR A 28 -16.05 -1.07 5.46
N ASN A 29 -16.34 -2.16 6.19
CA ASN A 29 -17.50 -2.19 7.09
C ASN A 29 -17.31 -1.32 8.35
N MET A 30 -16.09 -0.79 8.57
CA MET A 30 -15.79 0.15 9.67
C MET A 30 -15.65 1.60 9.21
N GLY A 31 -15.77 1.87 7.90
CA GLY A 31 -15.64 3.19 7.28
C GLY A 31 -14.60 3.22 6.17
N ASP A 32 -14.43 4.36 5.57
CA ASP A 32 -13.62 4.58 4.38
C ASP A 32 -12.18 4.98 4.75
N ILE A 33 -11.21 4.43 4.00
CA ILE A 33 -9.79 4.75 4.10
C ILE A 33 -9.30 5.15 2.71
N THR A 34 -8.75 6.34 2.55
CA THR A 34 -8.15 6.78 1.29
C THR A 34 -6.64 6.73 1.37
N LEU A 35 -6.05 6.02 0.43
CA LEU A 35 -4.60 5.90 0.26
C LEU A 35 -4.14 6.81 -0.87
N GLU A 36 -3.00 7.48 -0.71
CA GLU A 36 -2.22 8.09 -1.78
C GLU A 36 -0.98 7.24 -2.01
N LEU A 37 -0.72 6.87 -3.27
CA LEU A 37 0.33 5.93 -3.64
C LEU A 37 1.50 6.69 -4.27
N ASP A 38 2.73 6.42 -3.83
CA ASP A 38 3.93 7.07 -4.36
C ASP A 38 4.49 6.26 -5.56
N GLU A 39 3.91 6.51 -6.73
CA GLU A 39 4.30 5.83 -7.97
C GLU A 39 5.73 6.17 -8.40
N LYS A 40 6.24 7.33 -8.02
CA LYS A 40 7.62 7.76 -8.34
C LYS A 40 8.64 6.94 -7.56
N LYS A 41 8.40 6.69 -6.27
CA LYS A 41 9.32 5.97 -5.38
C LYS A 41 9.12 4.46 -5.37
N ALA A 42 7.90 3.98 -5.67
CA ALA A 42 7.56 2.56 -5.66
C ALA A 42 6.78 2.13 -6.91
N PRO A 43 7.31 2.34 -8.13
CA PRO A 43 6.56 2.13 -9.38
C PRO A 43 6.10 0.68 -9.57
N ILE A 44 6.92 -0.31 -9.25
CA ILE A 44 6.56 -1.74 -9.39
C ILE A 44 5.45 -2.09 -8.40
N THR A 45 5.59 -1.66 -7.15
CA THR A 45 4.65 -1.94 -6.08
C THR A 45 3.30 -1.25 -6.33
N VAL A 46 3.31 0.03 -6.72
CA VAL A 46 2.08 0.77 -7.04
C VAL A 46 1.37 0.16 -8.24
N LYS A 47 2.09 -0.17 -9.31
CA LYS A 47 1.51 -0.85 -10.49
C LYS A 47 0.86 -2.18 -10.10
N ASN A 48 1.52 -2.99 -9.26
CA ASN A 48 1.00 -4.26 -8.76
C ASN A 48 -0.28 -4.05 -7.92
N PHE A 49 -0.25 -3.14 -6.96
CA PHE A 49 -1.40 -2.84 -6.11
C PHE A 49 -2.60 -2.36 -6.93
N LEU A 50 -2.39 -1.42 -7.87
CA LEU A 50 -3.44 -0.92 -8.77
C LEU A 50 -4.00 -2.01 -9.69
N ALA A 51 -3.18 -2.97 -10.12
CA ALA A 51 -3.64 -4.12 -10.89
C ALA A 51 -4.60 -5.00 -10.09
N TYR A 52 -4.32 -5.24 -8.79
CA TYR A 52 -5.23 -5.94 -7.89
C TYR A 52 -6.52 -5.14 -7.63
N VAL A 53 -6.43 -3.82 -7.45
CA VAL A 53 -7.60 -2.93 -7.32
C VAL A 53 -8.49 -3.04 -8.55
N LYS A 54 -7.90 -2.93 -9.77
CA LYS A 54 -8.62 -3.02 -11.05
C LYS A 54 -9.32 -4.37 -11.23
N LYS A 55 -8.72 -5.46 -10.76
CA LYS A 55 -9.29 -6.83 -10.83
C LYS A 55 -10.36 -7.09 -9.77
N GLY A 56 -10.65 -6.15 -8.85
CA GLY A 56 -11.57 -6.38 -7.73
C GLY A 56 -11.04 -7.38 -6.69
N HIS A 57 -9.73 -7.67 -6.69
CA HIS A 57 -9.13 -8.66 -5.80
C HIS A 57 -9.39 -8.37 -4.31
N TYR A 58 -9.37 -7.11 -3.92
CA TYR A 58 -9.54 -6.72 -2.52
C TYR A 58 -11.00 -6.77 -2.04
N GLU A 59 -11.97 -6.84 -2.94
CA GLU A 59 -13.39 -6.87 -2.57
C GLU A 59 -13.73 -8.19 -1.86
N GLY A 60 -14.28 -8.10 -0.64
CA GLY A 60 -14.56 -9.25 0.23
C GLY A 60 -13.34 -9.82 0.96
N THR A 61 -12.14 -9.25 0.78
CA THR A 61 -11.00 -9.58 1.66
C THR A 61 -11.14 -8.88 3.01
N ILE A 62 -10.40 -9.38 4.00
CA ILE A 62 -10.42 -8.86 5.36
C ILE A 62 -9.06 -8.31 5.80
N PHE A 63 -9.08 -7.46 6.82
CA PHE A 63 -7.91 -7.24 7.66
C PHE A 63 -7.81 -8.41 8.63
N HIS A 64 -7.03 -9.42 8.25
CA HIS A 64 -6.96 -10.71 8.95
C HIS A 64 -5.96 -10.74 10.11
N ARG A 65 -5.12 -9.71 10.25
CA ARG A 65 -4.16 -9.57 11.33
C ARG A 65 -4.10 -8.13 11.81
N VAL A 66 -4.39 -7.92 13.08
CA VAL A 66 -4.44 -6.60 13.71
C VAL A 66 -3.64 -6.63 15.00
N ILE A 67 -2.62 -5.79 15.09
CA ILE A 67 -1.81 -5.64 16.30
C ILE A 67 -1.76 -4.16 16.64
N ASP A 68 -2.34 -3.78 17.79
CA ASP A 68 -2.25 -2.43 18.31
C ASP A 68 -0.77 -2.04 18.55
N ASN A 69 -0.44 -0.80 18.31
CA ASN A 69 0.93 -0.27 18.33
C ASN A 69 1.90 -0.87 17.30
N PHE A 70 1.39 -1.59 16.29
CA PHE A 70 2.22 -2.11 15.21
C PHE A 70 1.59 -1.84 13.83
N MET A 71 0.64 -2.68 13.37
CA MET A 71 0.05 -2.55 12.04
C MET A 71 -1.32 -3.24 11.95
N ILE A 72 -2.07 -2.93 10.89
CA ILE A 72 -3.23 -3.70 10.43
C ILE A 72 -2.91 -4.28 9.05
N GLN A 73 -3.00 -5.60 8.88
CA GLN A 73 -2.62 -6.33 7.65
C GLN A 73 -3.85 -6.98 7.01
N GLY A 74 -3.98 -6.82 5.69
CA GLY A 74 -5.12 -7.35 4.94
C GLY A 74 -4.81 -7.63 3.47
N GLY A 75 -5.88 -7.88 2.70
CA GLY A 75 -5.82 -8.02 1.24
C GLY A 75 -5.44 -9.39 0.72
N GLY A 76 -5.27 -10.39 1.57
CA GLY A 76 -4.87 -11.74 1.14
C GLY A 76 -5.82 -12.86 1.50
N MET A 77 -6.79 -12.61 2.39
CA MET A 77 -7.71 -13.63 2.89
C MET A 77 -9.15 -13.14 2.82
N ASP A 78 -10.08 -14.06 2.61
CA ASP A 78 -11.51 -13.81 2.70
C ASP A 78 -12.02 -13.93 4.16
N LYS A 79 -13.34 -13.74 4.34
CA LYS A 79 -14.01 -13.81 5.65
C LYS A 79 -13.89 -15.17 6.36
N ASP A 80 -13.58 -16.23 5.64
CA ASP A 80 -13.44 -17.60 6.13
C ASP A 80 -11.96 -18.00 6.30
N MET A 81 -11.05 -17.00 6.31
CA MET A 81 -9.59 -17.15 6.42
C MET A 81 -8.97 -17.98 5.28
N LYS A 82 -9.65 -18.11 4.15
CA LYS A 82 -9.10 -18.75 2.95
C LYS A 82 -8.25 -17.78 2.17
N ALA A 83 -7.04 -18.20 1.80
CA ALA A 83 -6.15 -17.39 0.98
C ALA A 83 -6.74 -17.16 -0.42
N ARG A 84 -6.76 -15.92 -0.87
CA ARG A 84 -7.13 -15.59 -2.25
C ARG A 84 -5.98 -15.84 -3.20
N PRO A 85 -6.25 -16.43 -4.37
CA PRO A 85 -5.22 -16.60 -5.41
C PRO A 85 -4.57 -15.28 -5.76
N SER A 86 -3.24 -15.25 -5.80
CA SER A 86 -2.45 -14.07 -6.13
C SER A 86 -1.64 -14.27 -7.40
N SER A 87 -1.26 -13.17 -8.05
CA SER A 87 -0.36 -13.16 -9.21
C SER A 87 1.09 -13.46 -8.77
N LYS A 88 2.02 -13.47 -9.73
CA LYS A 88 3.47 -13.62 -9.45
C LYS A 88 3.95 -12.56 -8.46
N ALA A 89 4.92 -12.94 -7.64
CA ALA A 89 5.59 -12.05 -6.70
C ALA A 89 6.35 -10.93 -7.43
N ILE A 90 6.53 -9.80 -6.75
CA ILE A 90 7.20 -8.62 -7.28
C ILE A 90 8.54 -8.37 -6.58
N LYS A 91 9.45 -7.65 -7.28
CA LYS A 91 10.70 -7.17 -6.70
C LYS A 91 10.40 -6.19 -5.57
N ASN A 92 11.09 -6.36 -4.46
CA ASN A 92 10.97 -5.46 -3.30
C ASN A 92 11.65 -4.11 -3.58
N GLU A 93 10.94 -3.02 -3.33
CA GLU A 93 11.41 -1.65 -3.51
C GLU A 93 11.67 -0.93 -2.17
N ALA A 94 11.90 -1.65 -1.07
CA ALA A 94 12.06 -1.04 0.26
C ALA A 94 13.28 -0.09 0.39
N PHE A 95 14.23 -0.14 -0.58
CA PHE A 95 15.36 0.79 -0.65
C PHE A 95 15.01 2.16 -1.27
N ASN A 96 13.73 2.46 -1.46
CA ASN A 96 13.22 3.66 -2.13
C ASN A 96 13.25 4.94 -1.30
N GLY A 97 13.77 4.88 -0.07
CA GLY A 97 13.88 6.00 0.86
C GLY A 97 12.59 6.34 1.61
N LEU A 98 11.49 5.59 1.39
CA LEU A 98 10.30 5.70 2.22
C LEU A 98 10.49 4.84 3.49
N VAL A 99 9.92 5.31 4.60
CA VAL A 99 10.05 4.66 5.90
C VAL A 99 8.70 4.20 6.45
N ASN A 100 8.73 3.15 7.29
CA ASN A 100 7.54 2.57 7.92
C ASN A 100 7.12 3.42 9.13
N GLU A 101 6.49 4.56 8.88
CA GLU A 101 5.90 5.45 9.87
C GLU A 101 4.40 5.23 10.03
N ALA A 102 3.82 5.71 11.13
CA ALA A 102 2.38 5.68 11.33
C ALA A 102 1.63 6.31 10.15
N GLY A 103 0.64 5.59 9.62
CA GLY A 103 -0.15 5.98 8.46
C GLY A 103 0.44 5.57 7.11
N THR A 104 1.65 5.04 7.03
CA THR A 104 2.20 4.53 5.77
C THR A 104 1.66 3.15 5.42
N VAL A 105 1.65 2.83 4.12
CA VAL A 105 1.19 1.54 3.58
C VAL A 105 2.37 0.81 2.96
N ALA A 106 2.58 -0.45 3.36
CA ALA A 106 3.68 -1.28 2.87
C ALA A 106 3.21 -2.67 2.45
N MET A 107 3.99 -3.34 1.60
CA MET A 107 3.70 -4.71 1.16
C MET A 107 4.11 -5.73 2.22
N ALA A 108 3.21 -6.64 2.54
CA ALA A 108 3.54 -7.84 3.30
C ALA A 108 4.31 -8.82 2.42
N ARG A 109 5.20 -9.61 3.04
CA ARG A 109 6.03 -10.62 2.39
C ARG A 109 6.36 -11.78 3.32
N THR A 110 6.86 -12.87 2.78
CA THR A 110 7.45 -13.97 3.54
C THR A 110 8.92 -13.65 3.93
N SER A 111 9.67 -14.64 4.37
CA SER A 111 11.12 -14.49 4.61
C SER A 111 11.90 -14.12 3.35
N ASP A 112 11.45 -14.54 2.15
CA ASP A 112 12.01 -14.09 0.88
C ASP A 112 11.69 -12.59 0.66
N PRO A 113 12.70 -11.73 0.50
CA PRO A 113 12.50 -10.32 0.24
C PRO A 113 11.61 -10.01 -0.97
N HIS A 114 11.63 -10.85 -1.99
CA HIS A 114 10.95 -10.66 -3.28
C HIS A 114 9.65 -11.47 -3.42
N SER A 115 9.02 -11.83 -2.29
CA SER A 115 7.81 -12.67 -2.24
C SER A 115 6.49 -11.90 -2.14
N ALA A 116 6.51 -10.58 -2.13
CA ALA A 116 5.29 -9.78 -2.02
C ALA A 116 4.37 -10.00 -3.21
N THR A 117 3.06 -10.15 -2.94
CA THR A 117 2.02 -10.33 -3.98
C THR A 117 0.88 -9.32 -3.79
N ALA A 118 -0.21 -9.69 -3.10
CA ALA A 118 -1.40 -8.85 -2.90
C ALA A 118 -1.50 -8.25 -1.49
N GLN A 119 -0.96 -8.95 -0.48
CA GLN A 119 -1.13 -8.54 0.91
C GLN A 119 -0.38 -7.25 1.22
N PHE A 120 -1.03 -6.35 1.95
CA PHE A 120 -0.46 -5.09 2.40
C PHE A 120 -0.77 -4.87 3.89
N PHE A 121 -0.06 -3.93 4.50
CA PHE A 121 -0.39 -3.48 5.84
C PHE A 121 -0.33 -1.95 5.94
N ILE A 122 -1.09 -1.41 6.88
CA ILE A 122 -1.05 -0.01 7.27
C ILE A 122 -0.35 0.07 8.62
N ASN A 123 0.74 0.80 8.70
CA ASN A 123 1.46 1.05 9.93
C ASN A 123 0.60 1.92 10.86
N VAL A 124 0.43 1.51 12.13
CA VAL A 124 -0.30 2.29 13.14
C VAL A 124 0.63 2.87 14.21
N ASN A 125 1.93 2.65 14.02
CA ASN A 125 3.03 3.21 14.80
C ASN A 125 4.25 3.40 13.90
N ASN A 126 5.30 4.05 14.42
CA ASN A 126 6.59 4.15 13.75
C ASN A 126 7.36 2.84 13.92
N ASN A 127 7.46 2.08 12.84
CA ASN A 127 8.03 0.73 12.81
C ASN A 127 9.40 0.74 12.11
N SER A 128 10.35 1.52 12.61
CA SER A 128 11.68 1.70 11.98
C SER A 128 12.46 0.40 11.77
N PHE A 129 12.16 -0.64 12.56
CA PHE A 129 12.77 -1.97 12.41
C PHE A 129 12.34 -2.68 11.11
N LEU A 130 11.25 -2.24 10.45
CA LEU A 130 10.80 -2.72 9.15
C LEU A 130 11.47 -2.01 7.96
N ASN A 131 12.27 -0.97 8.21
CA ASN A 131 12.92 -0.21 7.14
C ASN A 131 14.07 -1.01 6.51
N HIS A 132 14.37 -0.68 5.26
CA HIS A 132 15.54 -1.22 4.57
C HIS A 132 16.84 -0.85 5.29
N LYS A 133 17.68 -1.83 5.54
CA LYS A 133 19.01 -1.65 6.14
C LYS A 133 20.13 -2.19 5.24
N ALA A 134 19.88 -3.33 4.57
CA ALA A 134 20.83 -3.99 3.70
C ALA A 134 20.13 -4.95 2.73
N LYS A 135 20.78 -5.29 1.63
CA LYS A 135 20.28 -6.28 0.63
C LYS A 135 20.48 -7.73 1.11
N THR A 136 20.03 -8.03 2.32
CA THR A 136 20.01 -9.38 2.91
C THR A 136 18.60 -9.79 3.22
N ALA A 137 18.32 -11.07 3.43
CA ALA A 137 16.96 -11.56 3.71
C ALA A 137 16.31 -10.82 4.91
N SER A 138 17.03 -10.64 6.01
CA SER A 138 16.57 -9.93 7.21
C SER A 138 16.65 -8.40 7.10
N GLY A 139 17.62 -7.86 6.36
CA GLY A 139 17.85 -6.42 6.24
C GLY A 139 17.10 -5.72 5.11
N TYR A 140 16.45 -6.48 4.22
CA TYR A 140 15.81 -5.90 3.04
C TYR A 140 14.64 -4.98 3.37
N GLY A 141 13.95 -5.25 4.48
CA GLY A 141 12.81 -4.45 4.92
C GLY A 141 11.53 -4.68 4.12
N TYR A 142 10.56 -3.79 4.33
CA TYR A 142 9.21 -3.84 3.73
C TYR A 142 8.98 -2.59 2.90
N ALA A 143 8.58 -2.78 1.63
CA ALA A 143 8.43 -1.69 0.67
C ALA A 143 7.22 -0.82 1.01
N VAL A 144 7.46 0.35 1.55
CA VAL A 144 6.45 1.40 1.65
C VAL A 144 6.17 1.93 0.25
N PHE A 145 4.87 2.07 -0.10
CA PHE A 145 4.45 2.49 -1.43
C PHE A 145 3.33 3.56 -1.41
N GLY A 146 2.95 4.03 -0.23
CA GLY A 146 1.92 5.06 -0.08
C GLY A 146 1.61 5.37 1.38
N ARG A 147 0.58 6.16 1.57
CA ARG A 147 0.13 6.60 2.89
C ARG A 147 -1.39 6.80 2.94
N VAL A 148 -1.95 6.71 4.12
CA VAL A 148 -3.34 7.11 4.39
C VAL A 148 -3.42 8.63 4.40
N ILE A 149 -4.26 9.20 3.52
CA ILE A 149 -4.53 10.65 3.46
C ILE A 149 -5.91 11.03 4.04
N LYS A 150 -6.84 10.05 4.11
CA LYS A 150 -8.14 10.19 4.80
C LYS A 150 -8.49 8.88 5.48
N GLY A 151 -9.16 8.95 6.63
CA GLY A 151 -9.65 7.77 7.34
C GLY A 151 -8.68 7.19 8.37
N MET A 152 -7.66 7.92 8.85
CA MET A 152 -6.83 7.48 9.98
C MET A 152 -7.65 7.22 11.24
N THR A 153 -8.77 7.92 11.44
CA THR A 153 -9.72 7.63 12.53
C THR A 153 -10.34 6.23 12.40
N VAL A 154 -10.60 5.77 11.16
CA VAL A 154 -11.06 4.39 10.88
C VAL A 154 -9.96 3.40 11.19
N VAL A 155 -8.73 3.63 10.71
CA VAL A 155 -7.55 2.80 11.02
C VAL A 155 -7.34 2.69 12.53
N ASN A 156 -7.46 3.80 13.27
CA ASN A 156 -7.33 3.83 14.72
C ASN A 156 -8.46 3.08 15.46
N ARG A 157 -9.66 2.99 14.90
CA ARG A 157 -10.71 2.12 15.44
C ARG A 157 -10.42 0.65 15.14
N ILE A 158 -9.94 0.35 13.94
CA ILE A 158 -9.57 -1.02 13.54
C ILE A 158 -8.46 -1.57 14.45
N LYS A 159 -7.41 -0.80 14.71
CA LYS A 159 -6.29 -1.29 15.55
C LYS A 159 -6.68 -1.66 16.98
N LYS A 160 -7.82 -1.16 17.46
CA LYS A 160 -8.34 -1.38 18.83
C LYS A 160 -9.35 -2.53 18.95
N VAL A 161 -9.69 -3.21 17.86
CA VAL A 161 -10.64 -4.32 17.93
C VAL A 161 -10.07 -5.49 18.73
N LYS A 162 -10.95 -6.26 19.35
CA LYS A 162 -10.56 -7.51 20.01
C LYS A 162 -10.07 -8.52 18.98
N THR A 163 -8.98 -9.19 19.30
CA THR A 163 -8.37 -10.22 18.46
C THR A 163 -8.25 -11.54 19.22
N HIS A 164 -8.14 -12.64 18.47
CA HIS A 164 -7.95 -13.98 18.98
C HIS A 164 -7.01 -14.76 18.06
N ASN A 165 -6.67 -15.99 18.44
CA ASN A 165 -5.98 -16.94 17.57
C ASN A 165 -7.01 -17.79 16.83
N SER A 166 -6.82 -18.01 15.52
CA SER A 166 -7.68 -18.83 14.67
C SER A 166 -6.80 -19.80 13.86
N GLY A 167 -6.77 -21.06 14.27
CA GLY A 167 -5.85 -22.06 13.72
C GLY A 167 -4.39 -21.62 13.89
N TYR A 168 -3.67 -21.53 12.79
CA TYR A 168 -2.26 -21.08 12.77
C TYR A 168 -2.10 -19.55 12.72
N HIS A 169 -3.20 -18.81 12.68
CA HIS A 169 -3.18 -17.35 12.58
C HIS A 169 -3.37 -16.70 13.96
N SER A 170 -2.47 -15.81 14.31
CA SER A 170 -2.55 -15.01 15.53
C SER A 170 -3.03 -13.59 15.25
N ASN A 171 -3.66 -12.97 16.26
CA ASN A 171 -4.15 -11.58 16.19
C ASN A 171 -5.21 -11.36 15.11
N VAL A 172 -6.08 -12.35 14.90
CA VAL A 172 -7.23 -12.27 13.98
C VAL A 172 -8.36 -11.51 14.68
N PRO A 173 -8.96 -10.49 14.05
CA PRO A 173 -10.13 -9.81 14.62
C PRO A 173 -11.28 -10.77 14.91
N VAL A 174 -11.89 -10.67 16.12
CA VAL A 174 -13.06 -11.48 16.50
C VAL A 174 -14.23 -11.25 15.54
N SER A 175 -14.42 -10.01 15.09
CA SER A 175 -15.40 -9.67 14.05
C SER A 175 -14.66 -9.28 12.78
N ASN A 176 -15.04 -9.87 11.66
CA ASN A 176 -14.39 -9.62 10.37
C ASN A 176 -14.43 -8.14 9.96
N ILE A 177 -13.27 -7.59 9.66
CA ILE A 177 -13.11 -6.24 9.10
C ILE A 177 -12.93 -6.38 7.59
N ILE A 178 -14.04 -6.16 6.87
CA ILE A 178 -14.17 -6.49 5.45
C ILE A 178 -13.90 -5.27 4.60
N ILE A 179 -13.04 -5.41 3.59
CA ILE A 179 -12.90 -4.45 2.49
C ILE A 179 -14.04 -4.74 1.50
N LYS A 180 -15.09 -3.91 1.54
CA LYS A 180 -16.28 -4.06 0.66
C LYS A 180 -15.97 -3.70 -0.78
N LYS A 181 -15.10 -2.69 -0.97
CA LYS A 181 -14.70 -2.21 -2.29
C LYS A 181 -13.34 -1.52 -2.22
N ALA A 182 -12.54 -1.65 -3.28
CA ALA A 182 -11.32 -0.89 -3.51
C ALA A 182 -11.41 -0.19 -4.88
N VAL A 183 -11.28 1.14 -4.91
CA VAL A 183 -11.50 1.95 -6.12
C VAL A 183 -10.37 2.94 -6.31
N LYS A 184 -9.78 2.99 -7.51
CA LYS A 184 -8.90 4.09 -7.92
C LYS A 184 -9.77 5.35 -8.13
N LEU A 185 -9.38 6.46 -7.49
CA LEU A 185 -10.04 7.76 -7.61
C LEU A 185 -9.48 8.57 -8.78
#